data_b2918a0bd3e4ea80cbd63bc5e0265e73
#
_entry.id   b2918a0bd3e4ea80cbd63bc5e0265e73
#
_cell.length_a   1.000
_cell.length_b   1.000
_cell.length_c   1.000
_cell.angle_alpha   90.00
_cell.angle_beta   90.00
_cell.angle_gamma   90.00
#
_symmetry.space_group_name_H-M   'P 1'
#
loop_
_entity.id
_entity.type
_entity.pdbx_description
1 polymer ?
#
loop_
_entity_poly.entity_id
_entity_poly.type
_entity_poly.pdbx_seq_one_letter_code
_entity_poly.pdbx_strand_id
1 'polypeptide(L)'
;MANKVIEKIQQFVVCDGQLREALDGPCSSRVNEKAIKKTNKKVSPRANEKVRHIVSPNYNLRPTGASKAISKHAAIKLLVIHNISLPPGQFGNGYVEQFFQNKLVTKTHPFFKRIAALKVSAHLFICRAGQVTQFVNFKHRAWHAGVSSHLGRDNCNDFSIGIELEGTDELPFTEAQYAALVSVSLALEITYPEITPATTLGHSDIAPGRKTDPGPYFDWHLYKMAWSDSLLNNGVVKKV
;
A
#
# COMPACT_ATOMS: atom_id res chain seq x y z
N MET A 1 -8.64 -5.29 21.60
CA MET A 1 -7.95 -5.45 20.28
C MET A 1 -6.98 -4.30 19.99
N ALA A 2 -7.37 -3.03 20.14
CA ALA A 2 -6.48 -1.88 19.80
C ALA A 2 -5.11 -1.96 20.46
N ASN A 3 -4.98 -2.20 21.75
CA ASN A 3 -3.70 -2.31 22.45
C ASN A 3 -2.79 -3.40 21.86
N LYS A 4 -3.35 -4.55 21.45
CA LYS A 4 -2.56 -5.61 20.80
C LYS A 4 -2.05 -5.25 19.41
N VAL A 5 -2.78 -4.39 18.69
CA VAL A 5 -2.33 -3.84 17.41
C VAL A 5 -1.19 -2.86 17.64
N ILE A 6 -1.33 -1.95 18.61
CA ILE A 6 -0.33 -0.93 18.95
C ILE A 6 0.99 -1.56 19.39
N GLU A 7 0.97 -2.62 20.19
CA GLU A 7 2.17 -3.35 20.60
C GLU A 7 2.97 -3.98 19.45
N LYS A 8 2.32 -4.22 18.31
CA LYS A 8 2.92 -4.83 17.12
C LYS A 8 3.34 -3.82 16.05
N ILE A 9 3.14 -2.53 16.28
CA ILE A 9 3.49 -1.48 15.31
C ILE A 9 4.99 -1.47 15.06
N GLN A 10 5.34 -1.47 13.79
CA GLN A 10 6.70 -1.40 13.29
C GLN A 10 7.03 0.03 12.87
N GLN A 11 8.29 0.41 12.94
CA GLN A 11 8.70 1.71 12.43
C GLN A 11 9.12 1.57 10.97
N PHE A 12 8.41 2.25 10.08
CA PHE A 12 8.76 2.39 8.68
C PHE A 12 9.05 3.85 8.34
N VAL A 13 9.81 4.05 7.29
CA VAL A 13 10.10 5.35 6.69
C VAL A 13 9.90 5.27 5.18
N VAL A 14 9.57 6.39 4.55
CA VAL A 14 9.51 6.49 3.09
C VAL A 14 10.75 7.23 2.59
N CYS A 15 11.57 6.52 1.83
CA CYS A 15 12.77 7.07 1.20
C CYS A 15 12.67 6.98 -0.30
N ASP A 16 12.73 8.12 -0.99
CA ASP A 16 12.63 8.20 -2.46
C ASP A 16 11.40 7.47 -3.05
N GLY A 17 10.28 7.52 -2.32
CA GLY A 17 9.02 6.86 -2.70
C GLY A 17 9.00 5.34 -2.45
N GLN A 18 10.01 4.80 -1.77
CA GLN A 18 10.06 3.41 -1.32
C GLN A 18 9.86 3.32 0.19
N LEU A 19 9.07 2.34 0.63
CA LEU A 19 8.91 1.99 2.04
C LEU A 19 10.13 1.20 2.52
N ARG A 20 10.67 1.54 3.68
CA ARG A 20 11.82 0.86 4.31
C ARG A 20 11.60 0.73 5.81
N GLU A 21 12.32 -0.15 6.46
CA GLU A 21 12.39 -0.19 7.92
C GLU A 21 13.20 0.99 8.46
N ALA A 22 12.79 1.55 9.62
CA ALA A 22 13.46 2.71 10.23
C ALA A 22 14.80 2.38 10.89
N LEU A 23 15.17 1.11 10.99
CA LEU A 23 16.35 0.65 11.74
C LEU A 23 17.69 1.05 11.12
N ASP A 24 17.71 1.51 9.87
CA ASP A 24 18.94 1.72 9.10
C ASP A 24 19.44 3.17 9.08
N GLY A 25 19.05 4.00 10.05
CA GLY A 25 19.51 5.38 10.17
C GLY A 25 18.82 6.38 9.23
N PRO A 26 19.22 7.67 9.25
CA PRO A 26 18.56 8.70 8.46
C PRO A 26 18.67 8.43 6.96
N CYS A 27 17.58 8.66 6.23
CA CYS A 27 17.51 8.54 4.78
C CYS A 27 18.54 9.48 4.12
N SER A 28 19.74 8.94 3.86
CA SER A 28 20.78 9.68 3.13
C SER A 28 20.38 9.74 1.65
N SER A 29 20.11 10.95 1.16
CA SER A 29 19.74 11.22 -0.25
C SER A 29 20.92 11.03 -1.25
N ARG A 30 22.01 10.41 -0.81
CA ARG A 30 23.18 10.11 -1.67
C ARG A 30 23.34 8.61 -1.86
N VAL A 31 22.48 8.01 -2.69
CA VAL A 31 22.79 6.71 -3.27
C VAL A 31 23.82 6.96 -4.38
N ASN A 32 25.05 6.54 -4.13
CA ASN A 32 26.16 6.63 -5.07
C ASN A 32 25.89 5.67 -6.24
N GLU A 33 25.50 6.17 -7.42
CA GLU A 33 25.20 5.37 -8.63
C GLU A 33 26.33 4.43 -9.08
N LYS A 34 27.54 4.60 -8.54
CA LYS A 34 28.69 3.74 -8.85
C LYS A 34 28.66 2.36 -8.16
N ALA A 35 27.85 2.15 -7.13
CA ALA A 35 27.78 0.87 -6.40
C ALA A 35 26.89 -0.19 -7.07
N ILE A 36 25.99 0.21 -7.99
CA ILE A 36 24.99 -0.70 -8.61
C ILE A 36 25.61 -1.59 -9.71
N LYS A 37 26.80 -1.29 -10.21
CA LYS A 37 27.39 -2.04 -11.34
C LYS A 37 28.23 -3.27 -11.00
N LYS A 38 28.31 -3.70 -9.74
CA LYS A 38 29.27 -4.78 -9.35
C LYS A 38 28.73 -5.96 -8.54
N THR A 39 27.44 -6.21 -8.42
CA THR A 39 26.96 -7.45 -7.79
C THR A 39 25.76 -8.06 -8.52
N ASN A 40 26.01 -8.69 -9.68
CA ASN A 40 25.13 -9.75 -10.21
C ASN A 40 25.24 -11.02 -9.35
N LYS A 41 24.97 -10.94 -8.08
CA LYS A 41 24.71 -12.10 -7.23
C LYS A 41 23.20 -12.19 -7.01
N LYS A 42 22.60 -13.31 -7.44
CA LYS A 42 21.25 -13.70 -7.03
C LYS A 42 21.18 -13.65 -5.50
N VAL A 43 20.68 -12.56 -4.95
CA VAL A 43 20.37 -12.47 -3.53
C VAL A 43 19.01 -13.13 -3.38
N SER A 44 18.98 -14.33 -2.84
CA SER A 44 17.76 -14.93 -2.32
C SER A 44 17.20 -13.97 -1.25
N PRO A 45 15.86 -13.73 -1.20
CA PRO A 45 15.26 -12.86 -0.20
C PRO A 45 15.68 -13.34 1.20
N ARG A 46 16.28 -12.46 2.01
CA ARG A 46 16.55 -12.77 3.41
C ARG A 46 15.21 -12.96 4.10
N ALA A 47 15.06 -14.08 4.82
CA ALA A 47 13.81 -14.49 5.49
C ALA A 47 13.29 -13.51 6.57
N ASN A 48 13.99 -12.38 6.80
CA ASN A 48 13.69 -11.37 7.83
C ASN A 48 13.41 -9.97 7.26
N GLU A 49 13.30 -9.78 5.95
CA GLU A 49 12.92 -8.46 5.42
C GLU A 49 11.44 -8.20 5.68
N LYS A 50 11.13 -7.17 6.50
CA LYS A 50 9.75 -6.77 6.81
C LYS A 50 9.04 -6.11 5.63
N VAL A 51 9.80 -5.47 4.72
CA VAL A 51 9.29 -4.93 3.46
C VAL A 51 9.98 -5.63 2.29
N ARG A 52 9.19 -6.31 1.48
CA ARG A 52 9.65 -6.92 0.22
C ARG A 52 9.43 -5.93 -0.92
N HIS A 53 10.32 -5.92 -1.89
CA HIS A 53 10.19 -5.11 -3.11
C HIS A 53 10.07 -6.01 -4.34
N ILE A 54 8.94 -5.96 -5.00
CA ILE A 54 8.63 -6.70 -6.24
C ILE A 54 8.06 -5.71 -7.24
N VAL A 55 8.71 -5.51 -8.37
CA VAL A 55 8.26 -4.48 -9.33
C VAL A 55 7.09 -5.00 -10.16
N SER A 56 5.99 -4.23 -10.16
CA SER A 56 4.88 -4.39 -11.11
C SER A 56 5.15 -3.57 -12.37
N PRO A 57 4.85 -4.06 -13.58
CA PRO A 57 4.88 -3.24 -14.79
C PRO A 57 3.64 -2.35 -14.96
N ASN A 58 2.61 -2.52 -14.13
CA ASN A 58 1.30 -1.88 -14.27
C ASN A 58 1.25 -0.53 -13.52
N TYR A 59 2.05 0.41 -13.97
CA TYR A 59 2.08 1.78 -13.44
C TYR A 59 2.50 2.77 -14.53
N ASN A 60 2.31 4.05 -14.27
CA ASN A 60 2.84 5.14 -15.07
C ASN A 60 3.17 6.36 -14.19
N LEU A 61 3.62 7.44 -14.81
CA LEU A 61 3.87 8.68 -14.08
C LEU A 61 2.56 9.30 -13.62
N ARG A 62 2.57 9.93 -12.44
CA ARG A 62 1.44 10.74 -12.00
C ARG A 62 1.32 11.97 -12.90
N PRO A 63 0.09 12.41 -13.21
CA PRO A 63 -0.10 13.67 -13.94
C PRO A 63 0.54 14.81 -13.16
N THR A 64 1.30 15.65 -13.85
CA THR A 64 1.80 16.90 -13.29
C THR A 64 0.64 17.88 -13.23
N GLY A 65 0.25 18.33 -12.02
CA GLY A 65 -0.74 19.38 -11.88
C GLY A 65 -0.30 20.66 -12.61
N ALA A 66 -1.26 21.43 -13.15
CA ALA A 66 -1.02 22.67 -13.88
C ALA A 66 -0.34 23.79 -13.07
N SER A 67 -0.06 23.60 -11.80
CA SER A 67 0.59 24.58 -10.93
C SER A 67 2.07 24.24 -10.76
N LYS A 68 2.96 25.06 -11.35
CA LYS A 68 4.42 25.00 -11.17
C LYS A 68 4.91 25.30 -9.74
N ALA A 69 4.02 25.62 -8.81
CA ALA A 69 4.38 26.22 -7.51
C ALA A 69 4.32 25.24 -6.31
N ILE A 70 3.93 23.96 -6.49
CA ILE A 70 3.74 23.04 -5.38
C ILE A 70 4.75 21.91 -5.44
N SER A 71 5.37 21.60 -4.30
CA SER A 71 6.42 20.58 -4.12
C SER A 71 6.08 19.28 -4.86
N LYS A 72 7.13 18.56 -5.30
CA LYS A 72 7.05 17.28 -6.05
C LYS A 72 6.18 16.19 -5.40
N HIS A 73 5.75 16.38 -4.15
CA HIS A 73 4.94 15.45 -3.37
C HIS A 73 3.48 15.92 -3.14
N ALA A 74 3.11 17.13 -3.57
CA ALA A 74 1.79 17.72 -3.33
C ALA A 74 0.62 17.06 -4.09
N ALA A 75 0.89 16.04 -4.90
CA ALA A 75 -0.16 15.35 -5.66
C ALA A 75 -0.85 14.21 -4.88
N ILE A 76 -0.24 13.71 -3.80
CA ILE A 76 -0.75 12.53 -3.07
C ILE A 76 -1.53 13.00 -1.83
N LYS A 77 -2.84 12.73 -1.83
CA LYS A 77 -3.79 13.27 -0.85
C LYS A 77 -4.74 12.22 -0.26
N LEU A 78 -4.71 11.01 -0.78
CA LEU A 78 -5.68 9.98 -0.47
C LEU A 78 -4.98 8.65 -0.25
N LEU A 79 -5.39 7.90 0.76
CA LEU A 79 -5.05 6.50 0.94
C LEU A 79 -6.28 5.65 0.67
N VAL A 80 -6.16 4.65 -0.20
CA VAL A 80 -7.26 3.75 -0.54
C VAL A 80 -6.93 2.34 -0.08
N ILE A 81 -7.84 1.79 0.74
CA ILE A 81 -7.73 0.44 1.26
C ILE A 81 -8.59 -0.50 0.41
N HIS A 82 -7.97 -1.60 0.02
CA HIS A 82 -8.56 -2.67 -0.79
C HIS A 82 -8.45 -4.01 -0.09
N ASN A 83 -9.12 -5.02 -0.60
CA ASN A 83 -8.79 -6.41 -0.33
C ASN A 83 -8.63 -7.20 -1.63
N ILE A 84 -7.79 -8.21 -1.59
CA ILE A 84 -7.57 -9.14 -2.68
C ILE A 84 -7.22 -10.53 -2.17
N SER A 85 -7.76 -11.57 -2.83
CA SER A 85 -7.29 -12.94 -2.70
C SER A 85 -7.40 -13.67 -4.04
N LEU A 86 -6.43 -14.51 -4.34
CA LEU A 86 -6.38 -15.22 -5.62
C LEU A 86 -5.99 -16.69 -5.41
N PRO A 87 -6.86 -17.65 -5.85
CA PRO A 87 -8.27 -17.44 -6.21
C PRO A 87 -9.06 -16.85 -5.03
N PRO A 88 -10.29 -16.34 -5.23
CA PRO A 88 -11.07 -15.76 -4.16
C PRO A 88 -11.14 -16.66 -2.92
N GLY A 89 -10.82 -16.11 -1.74
CA GLY A 89 -10.82 -16.81 -0.45
C GLY A 89 -9.59 -17.70 -0.21
N GLN A 90 -8.60 -17.76 -1.10
CA GLN A 90 -7.35 -18.49 -0.90
C GLN A 90 -6.19 -17.53 -0.64
N PHE A 91 -5.39 -17.84 0.39
CA PHE A 91 -4.36 -16.95 0.93
C PHE A 91 -2.97 -17.60 0.90
N GLY A 92 -1.90 -16.78 1.00
CA GLY A 92 -0.52 -17.22 1.19
C GLY A 92 0.10 -17.99 0.02
N ASN A 93 -0.47 -17.91 -1.18
CA ASN A 93 -0.09 -18.75 -2.32
C ASN A 93 0.77 -18.04 -3.39
N GLY A 94 1.05 -16.74 -3.21
CA GLY A 94 1.87 -15.93 -4.12
C GLY A 94 1.20 -15.56 -5.45
N TYR A 95 -0.09 -15.86 -5.64
CA TYR A 95 -0.77 -15.52 -6.89
C TYR A 95 -1.10 -14.04 -7.04
N VAL A 96 -1.24 -13.30 -5.94
CA VAL A 96 -1.41 -11.84 -5.97
C VAL A 96 -0.15 -11.19 -6.55
N GLU A 97 1.02 -11.62 -6.10
CA GLU A 97 2.32 -11.14 -6.61
C GLU A 97 2.49 -11.48 -8.10
N GLN A 98 2.12 -12.69 -8.51
CA GLN A 98 2.16 -13.08 -9.92
C GLN A 98 1.19 -12.25 -10.76
N PHE A 99 0.00 -11.97 -10.24
CA PHE A 99 -1.01 -11.18 -10.92
C PHE A 99 -0.53 -9.75 -11.17
N PHE A 100 -0.02 -9.07 -10.15
CA PHE A 100 0.50 -7.71 -10.29
C PHE A 100 1.75 -7.62 -11.17
N GLN A 101 2.47 -8.73 -11.38
CA GLN A 101 3.59 -8.81 -12.32
C GLN A 101 3.16 -9.24 -13.73
N ASN A 102 1.88 -9.49 -14.01
CA ASN A 102 1.38 -10.10 -15.26
C ASN A 102 1.97 -11.50 -15.53
N LYS A 103 2.26 -12.26 -14.48
CA LYS A 103 2.87 -13.60 -14.54
C LYS A 103 1.92 -14.71 -14.11
N LEU A 104 0.64 -14.40 -13.91
CA LEU A 104 -0.35 -15.36 -13.44
C LEU A 104 -0.55 -16.47 -14.48
N VAL A 105 -0.35 -17.72 -14.08
CA VAL A 105 -0.47 -18.89 -14.95
C VAL A 105 -1.92 -19.31 -15.03
N THR A 106 -2.58 -19.06 -16.17
CA THR A 106 -4.03 -19.26 -16.35
C THR A 106 -4.49 -20.73 -16.26
N LYS A 107 -3.57 -21.68 -16.47
CA LYS A 107 -3.87 -23.12 -16.37
C LYS A 107 -3.99 -23.61 -14.92
N THR A 108 -3.45 -22.87 -13.95
CA THR A 108 -3.40 -23.28 -12.53
C THR A 108 -4.77 -23.28 -11.87
N HIS A 109 -5.66 -22.36 -12.25
CA HIS A 109 -7.02 -22.29 -11.72
C HIS A 109 -7.99 -21.66 -12.74
N PRO A 110 -9.25 -22.15 -12.85
CA PRO A 110 -10.23 -21.63 -13.81
C PRO A 110 -10.51 -20.13 -13.66
N PHE A 111 -10.53 -19.62 -12.45
CA PHE A 111 -10.72 -18.21 -12.14
C PHE A 111 -9.67 -17.31 -12.82
N PHE A 112 -8.44 -17.77 -12.97
CA PHE A 112 -7.35 -16.98 -13.54
C PHE A 112 -7.55 -16.63 -15.01
N LYS A 113 -8.27 -17.46 -15.76
CA LYS A 113 -8.64 -17.14 -17.15
C LYS A 113 -9.48 -15.86 -17.24
N ARG A 114 -10.30 -15.59 -16.20
CA ARG A 114 -11.21 -14.43 -16.18
C ARG A 114 -10.48 -13.12 -15.93
N ILE A 115 -9.34 -13.17 -15.24
CA ILE A 115 -8.62 -11.97 -14.77
C ILE A 115 -7.27 -11.78 -15.47
N ALA A 116 -6.76 -12.75 -16.20
CA ALA A 116 -5.42 -12.72 -16.79
C ALA A 116 -5.17 -11.54 -17.75
N ALA A 117 -6.22 -11.02 -18.38
CA ALA A 117 -6.12 -9.86 -19.27
C ALA A 117 -6.08 -8.52 -18.51
N LEU A 118 -6.42 -8.52 -17.22
CA LEU A 118 -6.44 -7.29 -16.42
C LEU A 118 -5.01 -6.85 -16.10
N LYS A 119 -4.74 -5.58 -16.35
CA LYS A 119 -3.47 -4.92 -16.05
C LYS A 119 -3.70 -3.99 -14.86
N VAL A 120 -3.50 -4.51 -13.66
CA VAL A 120 -3.71 -3.78 -12.40
C VAL A 120 -2.51 -3.94 -11.47
N SER A 121 -2.41 -3.06 -10.50
CA SER A 121 -1.41 -3.12 -9.44
C SER A 121 -1.89 -2.32 -8.23
N ALA A 122 -1.29 -2.51 -7.07
CA ALA A 122 -1.34 -1.55 -5.97
C ALA A 122 0.07 -1.05 -5.64
N HIS A 123 0.19 -0.03 -4.80
CA HIS A 123 1.49 0.37 -4.31
C HIS A 123 2.03 -0.65 -3.33
N LEU A 124 1.17 -1.10 -2.42
CA LEU A 124 1.51 -2.07 -1.39
C LEU A 124 0.50 -3.23 -1.35
N PHE A 125 0.98 -4.36 -0.90
CA PHE A 125 0.20 -5.53 -0.51
C PHE A 125 0.63 -5.98 0.88
N ILE A 126 -0.32 -6.30 1.75
CA ILE A 126 -0.09 -6.78 3.11
C ILE A 126 -0.75 -8.15 3.24
N CYS A 127 0.06 -9.20 3.35
CA CYS A 127 -0.45 -10.56 3.50
C CYS A 127 -1.04 -10.81 4.89
N ARG A 128 -1.72 -11.95 5.10
CA ARG A 128 -2.36 -12.32 6.37
C ARG A 128 -1.39 -12.32 7.57
N ALA A 129 -0.11 -12.57 7.34
CA ALA A 129 0.93 -12.53 8.37
C ALA A 129 1.46 -11.10 8.67
N GLY A 130 0.95 -10.06 8.00
CA GLY A 130 1.38 -8.68 8.16
C GLY A 130 2.65 -8.32 7.38
N GLN A 131 3.18 -9.22 6.55
CA GLN A 131 4.31 -8.88 5.70
C GLN A 131 3.89 -7.92 4.59
N VAL A 132 4.67 -6.86 4.42
CA VAL A 132 4.42 -5.82 3.42
C VAL A 132 5.25 -6.09 2.17
N THR A 133 4.62 -6.00 1.00
CA THR A 133 5.29 -6.05 -0.30
C THR A 133 4.98 -4.76 -1.05
N GLN A 134 6.01 -4.03 -1.50
CA GLN A 134 5.86 -2.86 -2.35
C GLN A 134 6.04 -3.25 -3.82
N PHE A 135 5.05 -2.92 -4.65
CA PHE A 135 5.03 -3.18 -6.10
C PHE A 135 5.30 -1.94 -6.94
N VAL A 136 4.83 -0.78 -6.49
CA VAL A 136 4.96 0.48 -7.21
C VAL A 136 5.52 1.54 -6.28
N ASN A 137 6.51 2.28 -6.75
CA ASN A 137 7.05 3.43 -6.04
C ASN A 137 5.96 4.49 -5.82
N PHE A 138 5.85 5.09 -4.64
CA PHE A 138 4.79 6.05 -4.31
C PHE A 138 4.78 7.31 -5.20
N LYS A 139 5.90 7.65 -5.82
CA LYS A 139 5.97 8.74 -6.80
C LYS A 139 5.26 8.42 -8.11
N HIS A 140 5.03 7.15 -8.38
CA HIS A 140 4.32 6.68 -9.57
C HIS A 140 2.84 6.45 -9.27
N ARG A 141 2.05 6.31 -10.31
CA ARG A 141 0.63 6.01 -10.29
C ARG A 141 0.42 4.52 -10.48
N ALA A 142 0.10 3.79 -9.43
CA ALA A 142 -0.38 2.41 -9.52
C ALA A 142 -1.82 2.37 -10.08
N TRP A 143 -2.21 1.25 -10.66
CA TRP A 143 -3.52 1.09 -11.28
C TRP A 143 -4.43 0.23 -10.40
N HIS A 144 -4.95 0.83 -9.30
CA HIS A 144 -5.75 0.13 -8.28
C HIS A 144 -7.21 0.59 -8.20
N ALA A 145 -7.52 1.84 -8.52
CA ALA A 145 -8.83 2.43 -8.27
C ALA A 145 -9.81 2.28 -9.45
N GLY A 146 -9.29 2.11 -10.70
CA GLY A 146 -10.12 2.09 -11.90
C GLY A 146 -10.93 3.37 -12.06
N VAL A 147 -12.16 3.25 -12.58
CA VAL A 147 -13.13 4.36 -12.64
C VAL A 147 -13.53 4.71 -11.20
N SER A 148 -13.19 5.89 -10.76
CA SER A 148 -13.33 6.31 -9.36
C SER A 148 -13.36 7.82 -9.24
N SER A 149 -14.02 8.33 -8.19
CA SER A 149 -14.13 9.75 -7.92
C SER A 149 -14.10 10.00 -6.41
N HIS A 150 -13.52 11.12 -6.00
CA HIS A 150 -13.55 11.60 -4.62
C HIS A 150 -13.60 13.12 -4.59
N LEU A 151 -14.59 13.68 -3.86
CA LEU A 151 -14.83 15.12 -3.72
C LEU A 151 -14.86 15.85 -5.09
N GLY A 152 -15.55 15.27 -6.07
CA GLY A 152 -15.70 15.84 -7.42
C GLY A 152 -14.45 15.73 -8.31
N ARG A 153 -13.41 15.01 -7.86
CA ARG A 153 -12.22 14.75 -8.65
C ARG A 153 -12.19 13.28 -9.08
N ASP A 154 -12.18 13.05 -10.38
CA ASP A 154 -12.10 11.72 -10.99
C ASP A 154 -10.68 11.16 -10.98
N ASN A 155 -10.57 9.85 -11.32
CA ASN A 155 -9.31 9.12 -11.46
C ASN A 155 -8.47 9.13 -10.18
N CYS A 156 -9.00 8.56 -9.09
CA CYS A 156 -8.31 8.53 -7.79
C CYS A 156 -6.90 7.94 -7.85
N ASN A 157 -6.57 7.09 -8.84
CA ASN A 157 -5.19 6.66 -9.08
C ASN A 157 -4.19 7.82 -9.18
N ASP A 158 -4.61 8.99 -9.67
CA ASP A 158 -3.73 10.12 -9.94
C ASP A 158 -3.16 10.75 -8.67
N PHE A 159 -3.92 10.68 -7.56
CA PHE A 159 -3.61 11.37 -6.32
C PHE A 159 -3.72 10.49 -5.07
N SER A 160 -3.80 9.18 -5.23
CA SER A 160 -3.87 8.24 -4.11
C SER A 160 -2.69 7.29 -4.05
N ILE A 161 -2.52 6.68 -2.88
CA ILE A 161 -1.77 5.45 -2.67
C ILE A 161 -2.79 4.34 -2.41
N GLY A 162 -2.68 3.20 -3.11
CA GLY A 162 -3.51 2.03 -2.88
C GLY A 162 -2.76 0.95 -2.11
N ILE A 163 -3.41 0.40 -1.10
CA ILE A 163 -2.93 -0.73 -0.30
C ILE A 163 -3.93 -1.87 -0.40
N GLU A 164 -3.46 -3.02 -0.85
CA GLU A 164 -4.23 -4.27 -0.87
C GLU A 164 -3.94 -5.09 0.39
N LEU A 165 -4.97 -5.47 1.11
CA LEU A 165 -4.89 -6.45 2.19
C LEU A 165 -5.27 -7.84 1.66
N GLU A 166 -4.47 -8.85 1.96
CA GLU A 166 -4.86 -10.23 1.62
C GLU A 166 -6.12 -10.61 2.39
N GLY A 167 -7.24 -10.75 1.70
CA GLY A 167 -8.54 -10.93 2.35
C GLY A 167 -9.68 -11.08 1.37
N THR A 168 -10.89 -11.03 1.94
CA THR A 168 -12.18 -10.96 1.24
C THR A 168 -13.10 -9.99 1.99
N ASP A 169 -14.20 -9.60 1.37
CA ASP A 169 -15.24 -8.77 2.00
C ASP A 169 -15.89 -9.45 3.23
N GLU A 170 -15.82 -10.79 3.29
CA GLU A 170 -16.61 -11.62 4.20
C GLU A 170 -15.80 -12.19 5.38
N LEU A 171 -14.50 -11.89 5.46
CA LEU A 171 -13.62 -12.43 6.49
C LEU A 171 -12.88 -11.31 7.24
N PRO A 172 -12.76 -11.42 8.57
CA PRO A 172 -11.98 -10.46 9.35
C PRO A 172 -10.51 -10.44 8.93
N PHE A 173 -9.91 -9.24 8.99
CA PHE A 173 -8.48 -9.06 8.84
C PHE A 173 -7.75 -9.38 10.14
N THR A 174 -6.49 -9.76 10.06
CA THR A 174 -5.71 -10.19 11.22
C THR A 174 -5.15 -8.99 11.99
N GLU A 175 -4.84 -9.18 13.27
CA GLU A 175 -4.12 -8.18 14.07
C GLU A 175 -2.78 -7.80 13.44
N ALA A 176 -2.08 -8.76 12.81
CA ALA A 176 -0.82 -8.52 12.11
C ALA A 176 -1.01 -7.60 10.89
N GLN A 177 -2.12 -7.76 10.15
CA GLN A 177 -2.45 -6.87 9.04
C GLN A 177 -2.76 -5.45 9.52
N TYR A 178 -3.55 -5.29 10.58
CA TYR A 178 -3.82 -3.95 11.15
C TYR A 178 -2.55 -3.29 11.68
N ALA A 179 -1.68 -4.02 12.37
CA ALA A 179 -0.42 -3.49 12.87
C ALA A 179 0.50 -3.01 11.73
N ALA A 180 0.62 -3.81 10.66
CA ALA A 180 1.39 -3.43 9.48
C ALA A 180 0.76 -2.23 8.75
N LEU A 181 -0.57 -2.21 8.60
CA LEU A 181 -1.29 -1.13 7.95
C LEU A 181 -1.13 0.19 8.71
N VAL A 182 -1.26 0.19 10.04
CA VAL A 182 -1.03 1.37 10.88
C VAL A 182 0.42 1.85 10.76
N SER A 183 1.40 0.94 10.80
CA SER A 183 2.83 1.25 10.65
C SER A 183 3.13 1.95 9.32
N VAL A 184 2.56 1.42 8.23
CA VAL A 184 2.66 2.01 6.89
C VAL A 184 1.99 3.38 6.84
N SER A 185 0.81 3.51 7.41
CA SER A 185 0.03 4.75 7.40
C SER A 185 0.74 5.89 8.12
N LEU A 186 1.39 5.60 9.26
CA LEU A 186 2.24 6.56 9.99
C LEU A 186 3.41 7.05 9.12
N ALA A 187 4.11 6.15 8.45
CA ALA A 187 5.21 6.51 7.56
C ALA A 187 4.74 7.35 6.36
N LEU A 188 3.56 7.03 5.82
CA LEU A 188 2.95 7.78 4.73
C LEU A 188 2.50 9.18 5.18
N GLU A 189 1.88 9.34 6.34
CA GLU A 189 1.47 10.64 6.88
C GLU A 189 2.67 11.58 7.10
N ILE A 190 3.78 11.06 7.62
CA ILE A 190 5.02 11.84 7.79
C ILE A 190 5.51 12.38 6.44
N THR A 191 5.42 11.58 5.38
CA THR A 191 5.95 11.93 4.05
C THR A 191 4.93 12.70 3.20
N TYR A 192 3.66 12.38 3.35
CA TYR A 192 2.51 12.94 2.61
C TYR A 192 1.47 13.44 3.62
N PRO A 193 1.61 14.65 4.18
CA PRO A 193 0.81 15.12 5.31
C PRO A 193 -0.69 15.27 5.03
N GLU A 194 -1.10 15.22 3.77
CA GLU A 194 -2.52 15.17 3.39
C GLU A 194 -3.13 13.77 3.55
N ILE A 195 -2.30 12.72 3.70
CA ILE A 195 -2.76 11.38 4.09
C ILE A 195 -2.95 11.37 5.61
N THR A 196 -4.18 11.20 6.04
CA THR A 196 -4.61 11.19 7.44
C THR A 196 -5.69 10.12 7.63
N PRO A 197 -6.09 9.77 8.86
CA PRO A 197 -7.27 8.92 9.06
C PRO A 197 -8.54 9.42 8.37
N ALA A 198 -8.70 10.75 8.21
CA ALA A 198 -9.87 11.35 7.55
C ALA A 198 -9.83 11.22 6.01
N THR A 199 -8.63 11.23 5.42
CA THR A 199 -8.42 11.08 3.96
C THR A 199 -8.05 9.65 3.58
N THR A 200 -8.41 8.66 4.43
CA THR A 200 -8.25 7.24 4.15
C THR A 200 -9.61 6.60 4.00
N LEU A 201 -9.84 6.01 2.82
CA LEU A 201 -11.12 5.50 2.35
C LEU A 201 -11.01 4.07 1.84
N GLY A 202 -12.13 3.38 1.73
CA GLY A 202 -12.25 2.12 1.02
C GLY A 202 -12.39 2.32 -0.50
N HIS A 203 -12.13 1.28 -1.27
CA HIS A 203 -12.44 1.30 -2.70
C HIS A 203 -13.95 1.51 -2.95
N SER A 204 -14.81 0.95 -2.11
CA SER A 204 -16.26 1.16 -2.12
C SER A 204 -16.66 2.63 -2.00
N ASP A 205 -15.90 3.44 -1.25
CA ASP A 205 -16.22 4.85 -1.04
C ASP A 205 -15.92 5.71 -2.28
N ILE A 206 -14.90 5.35 -3.05
CA ILE A 206 -14.48 6.08 -4.26
C ILE A 206 -15.04 5.50 -5.56
N ALA A 207 -15.70 4.35 -5.48
CA ALA A 207 -16.33 3.66 -6.61
C ALA A 207 -17.63 2.96 -6.20
N PRO A 208 -18.59 3.71 -5.60
CA PRO A 208 -19.83 3.15 -5.07
C PRO A 208 -20.64 2.44 -6.16
N GLY A 209 -21.26 1.31 -5.79
CA GLY A 209 -22.03 0.48 -6.71
C GLY A 209 -21.19 -0.38 -7.66
N ARG A 210 -19.89 -0.10 -7.79
CA ARG A 210 -18.95 -0.87 -8.61
C ARG A 210 -18.02 -1.76 -7.79
N LYS A 211 -17.66 -1.30 -6.59
CA LYS A 211 -16.71 -1.94 -5.68
C LYS A 211 -17.26 -2.06 -4.28
N THR A 212 -16.85 -3.10 -3.58
CA THR A 212 -17.28 -3.43 -2.23
C THR A 212 -16.10 -3.48 -1.24
N ASP A 213 -14.88 -3.67 -1.74
CA ASP A 213 -13.68 -3.78 -0.94
C ASP A 213 -13.33 -2.48 -0.17
N PRO A 214 -12.78 -2.54 1.05
CA PRO A 214 -12.28 -3.72 1.75
C PRO A 214 -13.38 -4.56 2.44
N GLY A 215 -14.67 -4.26 2.24
CA GLY A 215 -15.80 -4.98 2.78
C GLY A 215 -16.17 -4.64 4.23
N PRO A 216 -17.34 -5.14 4.70
CA PRO A 216 -17.87 -4.80 6.03
C PRO A 216 -17.09 -5.39 7.19
N TYR A 217 -16.24 -6.40 6.95
CA TYR A 217 -15.39 -6.99 7.98
C TYR A 217 -14.08 -6.25 8.20
N PHE A 218 -13.83 -5.15 7.45
CA PHE A 218 -12.73 -4.25 7.77
C PHE A 218 -13.14 -3.30 8.90
N ASP A 219 -12.47 -3.40 10.04
CA ASP A 219 -12.74 -2.59 11.23
C ASP A 219 -12.08 -1.20 11.10
N TRP A 220 -12.81 -0.26 10.50
CA TRP A 220 -12.39 1.13 10.34
C TRP A 220 -12.14 1.82 11.68
N HIS A 221 -12.93 1.49 12.72
CA HIS A 221 -12.78 2.10 14.04
C HIS A 221 -11.47 1.66 14.69
N LEU A 222 -11.21 0.36 14.72
CA LEU A 222 -9.96 -0.20 15.23
C LEU A 222 -8.75 0.41 14.51
N TYR A 223 -8.79 0.46 13.18
CA TYR A 223 -7.69 0.97 12.36
C TYR A 223 -7.41 2.45 12.64
N LYS A 224 -8.44 3.31 12.57
CA LYS A 224 -8.29 4.76 12.73
C LYS A 224 -7.92 5.14 14.17
N MET A 225 -8.45 4.44 15.17
CA MET A 225 -8.04 4.61 16.57
C MET A 225 -6.57 4.24 16.78
N ALA A 226 -6.16 3.03 16.36
CA ALA A 226 -4.78 2.59 16.54
C ALA A 226 -3.78 3.52 15.84
N TRP A 227 -4.14 4.09 14.69
CA TRP A 227 -3.31 5.09 14.02
C TRP A 227 -3.21 6.38 14.82
N SER A 228 -4.33 6.95 15.28
CA SER A 228 -4.37 8.19 16.07
C SER A 228 -3.62 8.06 17.41
N ASP A 229 -3.84 6.97 18.13
CA ASP A 229 -3.16 6.70 19.40
C ASP A 229 -1.64 6.56 19.24
N SER A 230 -1.22 5.99 18.11
CA SER A 230 0.21 5.85 17.80
C SER A 230 0.90 7.18 17.51
N LEU A 231 0.19 8.17 16.94
CA LEU A 231 0.70 9.52 16.78
C LEU A 231 0.93 10.21 18.12
N LEU A 232 0.01 10.03 19.06
CA LEU A 232 0.11 10.60 20.41
C LEU A 232 1.29 10.01 21.18
N ASN A 233 1.46 8.68 21.13
CA ASN A 233 2.51 7.96 21.87
C ASN A 233 3.91 8.21 21.32
N ASN A 234 4.06 8.49 20.01
CA ASN A 234 5.36 8.76 19.39
C ASN A 234 5.80 10.23 19.46
N GLY A 235 5.06 11.07 20.16
CA GLY A 235 5.41 12.50 20.34
C GLY A 235 5.34 13.34 19.06
N VAL A 236 4.70 12.82 18.00
CA VAL A 236 4.42 13.54 16.75
C VAL A 236 3.15 14.39 16.97
N VAL A 237 3.17 15.20 18.01
CA VAL A 237 2.12 16.22 18.19
C VAL A 237 2.39 17.31 17.17
N LYS A 238 1.54 17.43 16.16
CA LYS A 238 1.46 18.66 15.36
C LYS A 238 1.18 19.79 16.35
N LYS A 239 2.17 20.66 16.60
CA LYS A 239 1.88 21.95 17.22
C LYS A 239 0.91 22.66 16.28
N VAL A 240 -0.32 22.83 16.75
CA VAL A 240 -1.34 23.67 16.13
C VAL A 240 -0.86 25.13 16.16
#